data_351d8c4dec833ad514c222c8e6db9794
#
_entry.id   351d8c4dec833ad514c222c8e6db9794
#
_cell.length_a   1.000
_cell.length_b   1.000
_cell.length_c   1.000
_cell.angle_alpha   90.00
_cell.angle_beta   90.00
_cell.angle_gamma   90.00
#
_symmetry.space_group_name_H-M   'P 1'
#
loop_
_entity.id
_entity.type
_entity.pdbx_description
1 polymer ?
#
loop_
_entity_poly.entity_id
_entity_poly.type
_entity_poly.pdbx_seq_one_letter_code
_entity_poly.pdbx_strand_id
1 'polypeptide(L)'
;MRIALGQINTTVGDLPGNVDLMVRYAGRAVAGGAEIVVFPELSLTGYPPRDLLEKPSFVERAGIELKRLAEETSGLDTTIVTGAIAPSPASSGKSVVNCAVVLRGGRILFTQHKMLLPTYDVFDEARYFLPAERQSVVELAGQRVALTICEDAWNDKQFWERRLYRRDPVEELAAAGAKILISINASPYHKGKRELRRDVFAATARKYGVPVVYVNQVGGNDQLVFDGSSFALDADARVIASARSFAEDLVFVDTETGHGDLHEDLADETEAVYEALATGTRDYIRKCGFQRVLI
;
A
#
# COMPACT_ATOMS: atom_id res chain seq x y z
N MET A 1 13.41 -12.44 8.05
CA MET A 1 13.35 -11.10 7.41
C MET A 1 12.50 -10.17 8.24
N ARG A 2 13.09 -9.07 8.71
CA ARG A 2 12.39 -8.09 9.57
C ARG A 2 11.81 -6.95 8.72
N ILE A 3 10.49 -6.81 8.72
CA ILE A 3 9.74 -5.85 7.90
C ILE A 3 9.04 -4.83 8.80
N ALA A 4 9.11 -3.56 8.44
CA ALA A 4 8.31 -2.49 9.04
C ALA A 4 7.12 -2.13 8.13
N LEU A 5 5.92 -2.17 8.70
CA LEU A 5 4.68 -1.73 8.05
C LEU A 5 4.49 -0.24 8.36
N GLY A 6 4.75 0.61 7.38
CA GLY A 6 4.61 2.06 7.50
C GLY A 6 3.21 2.53 7.11
N GLN A 7 2.27 2.49 8.03
CA GLN A 7 0.90 2.97 7.85
C GLN A 7 0.87 4.49 7.99
N ILE A 8 0.82 5.21 6.88
CA ILE A 8 0.95 6.66 6.83
C ILE A 8 -0.29 7.35 6.25
N ASN A 9 -0.49 8.61 6.66
CA ASN A 9 -1.58 9.48 6.22
C ASN A 9 -1.07 10.48 5.18
N THR A 10 -1.07 10.08 3.92
CA THR A 10 -0.60 10.92 2.81
C THR A 10 -1.66 11.94 2.39
N THR A 11 -1.20 13.06 1.83
CA THR A 11 -2.07 14.11 1.27
C THR A 11 -2.00 14.07 -0.26
N VAL A 12 -3.18 14.05 -0.90
CA VAL A 12 -3.25 14.05 -2.37
C VAL A 12 -2.62 15.32 -2.93
N GLY A 13 -1.63 15.15 -3.83
CA GLY A 13 -0.93 16.23 -4.51
C GLY A 13 0.22 16.86 -3.72
N ASP A 14 0.37 16.59 -2.43
CA ASP A 14 1.50 17.07 -1.64
C ASP A 14 2.72 16.16 -1.78
N LEU A 15 3.31 16.15 -2.97
CA LEU A 15 4.44 15.28 -3.28
C LEU A 15 5.62 15.49 -2.31
N PRO A 16 6.08 16.73 -1.99
CA PRO A 16 7.18 16.93 -1.05
C PRO A 16 6.84 16.48 0.37
N GLY A 17 5.66 16.82 0.89
CA GLY A 17 5.26 16.45 2.25
C GLY A 17 5.09 14.94 2.42
N ASN A 18 4.60 14.23 1.39
CA ASN A 18 4.52 12.78 1.41
C ASN A 18 5.92 12.12 1.41
N VAL A 19 6.89 12.67 0.67
CA VAL A 19 8.28 12.21 0.71
C VAL A 19 8.90 12.45 2.09
N ASP A 20 8.75 13.63 2.66
CA ASP A 20 9.26 13.94 4.02
C ASP A 20 8.68 12.98 5.07
N LEU A 21 7.40 12.62 4.91
CA LEU A 21 6.75 11.63 5.78
C LEU A 21 7.39 10.26 5.63
N MET A 22 7.59 9.79 4.40
CA MET A 22 8.23 8.49 4.13
C MET A 22 9.67 8.43 4.62
N VAL A 23 10.46 9.50 4.44
CA VAL A 23 11.85 9.60 4.95
C VAL A 23 11.88 9.47 6.48
N ARG A 24 11.00 10.20 7.20
CA ARG A 24 10.91 10.09 8.66
C ARG A 24 10.57 8.67 9.12
N TYR A 25 9.61 8.02 8.47
CA TYR A 25 9.21 6.65 8.81
C TYR A 25 10.29 5.64 8.46
N ALA A 26 11.02 5.82 7.34
CA ALA A 26 12.16 4.98 6.98
C ALA A 26 13.28 5.07 8.02
N GLY A 27 13.59 6.28 8.51
CA GLY A 27 14.55 6.46 9.61
C GLY A 27 14.13 5.74 10.90
N ARG A 28 12.84 5.80 11.26
CA ARG A 28 12.29 5.06 12.42
C ARG A 28 12.34 3.54 12.20
N ALA A 29 12.07 3.08 10.98
CA ALA A 29 12.14 1.66 10.62
C ALA A 29 13.56 1.10 10.78
N VAL A 30 14.58 1.85 10.32
CA VAL A 30 16.00 1.49 10.52
C VAL A 30 16.36 1.45 12.00
N ALA A 31 15.93 2.45 12.78
CA ALA A 31 16.15 2.46 14.23
C ALA A 31 15.53 1.24 14.94
N GLY A 32 14.42 0.69 14.40
CA GLY A 32 13.79 -0.56 14.84
C GLY A 32 14.41 -1.83 14.23
N GLY A 33 15.47 -1.72 13.43
CA GLY A 33 16.17 -2.85 12.83
C GLY A 33 15.47 -3.49 11.63
N ALA A 34 14.60 -2.74 10.92
CA ALA A 34 13.92 -3.26 9.74
C ALA A 34 14.86 -3.36 8.54
N GLU A 35 14.89 -4.53 7.90
CA GLU A 35 15.59 -4.76 6.62
C GLU A 35 14.79 -4.19 5.45
N ILE A 36 13.44 -4.14 5.61
CA ILE A 36 12.50 -3.60 4.63
C ILE A 36 11.48 -2.72 5.34
N VAL A 37 11.18 -1.55 4.80
CA VAL A 37 10.01 -0.76 5.17
C VAL A 37 9.05 -0.70 3.99
N VAL A 38 7.77 -0.93 4.27
CA VAL A 38 6.71 -0.98 3.25
C VAL A 38 5.72 0.14 3.51
N PHE A 39 5.47 0.96 2.49
CA PHE A 39 4.48 2.03 2.49
C PHE A 39 3.29 1.69 1.58
N PRO A 40 2.12 2.30 1.81
CA PRO A 40 0.91 2.05 1.03
C PRO A 40 1.01 2.33 -0.47
N GLU A 41 -0.02 1.91 -1.20
CA GLU A 41 -0.26 2.25 -2.60
C GLU A 41 -0.31 3.77 -2.78
N LEU A 42 0.32 4.26 -3.87
CA LEU A 42 0.37 5.69 -4.25
C LEU A 42 0.77 6.63 -3.09
N SER A 43 1.59 6.16 -2.15
CA SER A 43 2.06 6.99 -1.03
C SER A 43 2.75 8.27 -1.48
N LEU A 44 3.41 8.25 -2.64
CA LEU A 44 4.07 9.42 -3.20
C LEU A 44 3.08 10.53 -3.57
N THR A 45 1.98 10.19 -4.22
CA THR A 45 0.99 11.14 -4.74
C THR A 45 -0.19 11.38 -3.80
N GLY A 46 -0.39 10.49 -2.82
CA GLY A 46 -1.67 10.33 -2.15
C GLY A 46 -2.70 9.64 -3.05
N TYR A 47 -3.68 8.94 -2.48
CA TYR A 47 -4.77 8.28 -3.19
C TYR A 47 -6.11 8.92 -2.85
N PRO A 48 -6.98 9.23 -3.84
CA PRO A 48 -6.82 9.05 -5.29
C PRO A 48 -6.32 10.34 -5.99
N PRO A 49 -5.27 10.28 -6.84
CA PRO A 49 -4.74 11.48 -7.53
C PRO A 49 -5.61 11.97 -8.70
N ARG A 50 -6.49 11.15 -9.25
CA ARG A 50 -7.50 11.46 -10.28
C ARG A 50 -6.95 12.31 -11.44
N ASP A 51 -7.59 13.46 -11.71
CA ASP A 51 -7.27 14.38 -12.82
C ASP A 51 -5.88 15.05 -12.71
N LEU A 52 -5.22 14.99 -11.57
CA LEU A 52 -3.82 15.39 -11.45
C LEU A 52 -2.92 14.59 -12.40
N LEU A 53 -3.28 13.34 -12.68
CA LEU A 53 -2.55 12.44 -13.58
C LEU A 53 -2.64 12.88 -15.07
N GLU A 54 -3.60 13.70 -15.42
CA GLU A 54 -3.75 14.27 -16.76
C GLU A 54 -2.81 15.48 -17.00
N LYS A 55 -2.13 15.95 -15.94
CA LYS A 55 -1.18 17.06 -16.00
C LYS A 55 0.26 16.54 -16.14
N PRO A 56 0.92 16.71 -17.31
CA PRO A 56 2.29 16.22 -17.50
C PRO A 56 3.27 16.75 -16.46
N SER A 57 3.11 18.01 -16.04
CA SER A 57 3.97 18.62 -15.00
C SER A 57 3.82 17.94 -13.62
N PHE A 58 2.64 17.39 -13.30
CA PHE A 58 2.45 16.64 -12.06
C PHE A 58 3.18 15.30 -12.11
N VAL A 59 3.08 14.58 -13.24
CA VAL A 59 3.77 13.30 -13.45
C VAL A 59 5.29 13.49 -13.43
N GLU A 60 5.80 14.56 -14.08
CA GLU A 60 7.23 14.89 -14.06
C GLU A 60 7.71 15.21 -12.63
N ARG A 61 6.99 16.04 -11.90
CA ARG A 61 7.31 16.35 -10.50
C ARG A 61 7.27 15.10 -9.59
N ALA A 62 6.33 14.21 -9.79
CA ALA A 62 6.30 12.94 -9.05
C ALA A 62 7.58 12.12 -9.32
N GLY A 63 8.07 12.08 -10.54
CA GLY A 63 9.35 11.45 -10.88
C GLY A 63 10.56 12.10 -10.20
N ILE A 64 10.57 13.44 -10.07
CA ILE A 64 11.61 14.20 -9.35
C ILE A 64 11.56 13.86 -7.85
N GLU A 65 10.39 13.88 -7.25
CA GLU A 65 10.20 13.58 -5.82
C GLU A 65 10.49 12.11 -5.47
N LEU A 66 10.22 11.17 -6.39
CA LEU A 66 10.64 9.78 -6.22
C LEU A 66 12.18 9.63 -6.19
N LYS A 67 12.89 10.39 -7.03
CA LYS A 67 14.36 10.45 -7.00
C LYS A 67 14.84 11.07 -5.69
N ARG A 68 14.21 12.16 -5.22
CA ARG A 68 14.52 12.77 -3.94
C ARG A 68 14.37 11.77 -2.78
N LEU A 69 13.27 11.00 -2.75
CA LEU A 69 13.08 9.93 -1.76
C LEU A 69 14.25 8.93 -1.79
N ALA A 70 14.66 8.48 -2.97
CA ALA A 70 15.78 7.57 -3.11
C ALA A 70 17.10 8.18 -2.58
N GLU A 71 17.38 9.43 -2.94
CA GLU A 71 18.59 10.16 -2.54
C GLU A 71 18.64 10.40 -1.02
N GLU A 72 17.57 10.91 -0.42
CA GLU A 72 17.49 11.20 1.02
C GLU A 72 17.55 9.94 1.89
N THR A 73 17.13 8.79 1.36
CA THR A 73 17.21 7.51 2.06
C THR A 73 18.44 6.68 1.69
N SER A 74 19.33 7.20 0.86
CA SER A 74 20.50 6.45 0.34
C SER A 74 21.45 5.93 1.41
N GLY A 75 21.57 6.67 2.53
CA GLY A 75 22.40 6.29 3.68
C GLY A 75 21.73 5.34 4.67
N LEU A 76 20.45 4.99 4.47
CA LEU A 76 19.72 4.08 5.34
C LEU A 76 19.96 2.62 4.92
N ASP A 77 20.33 1.76 5.88
CA ASP A 77 20.52 0.32 5.61
C ASP A 77 19.18 -0.42 5.65
N THR A 78 18.28 -0.04 4.76
CA THR A 78 16.96 -0.66 4.59
C THR A 78 16.53 -0.60 3.13
N THR A 79 15.68 -1.53 2.72
CA THR A 79 14.97 -1.48 1.44
C THR A 79 13.63 -0.81 1.63
N ILE A 80 13.26 0.12 0.76
CA ILE A 80 11.96 0.79 0.80
C ILE A 80 11.08 0.23 -0.30
N VAL A 81 9.88 -0.19 0.05
CA VAL A 81 8.80 -0.52 -0.90
C VAL A 81 7.72 0.54 -0.76
N THR A 82 7.38 1.24 -1.83
CA THR A 82 6.39 2.31 -1.79
C THR A 82 5.53 2.36 -3.06
N GLY A 83 4.30 2.85 -2.92
CA GLY A 83 3.43 3.12 -4.05
C GLY A 83 3.75 4.48 -4.70
N ALA A 84 3.87 4.48 -6.01
CA ALA A 84 4.17 5.66 -6.83
C ALA A 84 3.43 5.62 -8.18
N ILE A 85 3.61 6.65 -8.96
CA ILE A 85 3.27 6.68 -10.38
C ILE A 85 4.53 6.73 -11.24
N ALA A 86 4.45 6.20 -12.45
CA ALA A 86 5.51 6.33 -13.44
C ALA A 86 4.92 6.56 -14.84
N PRO A 87 5.68 7.16 -15.76
CA PRO A 87 5.31 7.16 -17.17
C PRO A 87 5.11 5.73 -17.68
N SER A 88 4.09 5.53 -18.51
CA SER A 88 3.86 4.25 -19.15
C SER A 88 5.00 3.92 -20.13
N PRO A 89 5.53 2.70 -20.14
CA PRO A 89 6.51 2.27 -21.14
C PRO A 89 5.89 1.99 -22.51
N ALA A 90 4.55 1.92 -22.60
CA ALA A 90 3.86 1.61 -23.85
C ALA A 90 3.73 2.84 -24.74
N SER A 91 3.78 2.62 -26.05
CA SER A 91 3.61 3.68 -27.07
C SER A 91 2.13 4.06 -27.31
N SER A 92 1.19 3.34 -26.72
CA SER A 92 -0.26 3.56 -26.85
C SER A 92 -0.98 3.33 -25.52
N GLY A 93 -2.22 3.81 -25.42
CA GLY A 93 -3.03 3.70 -24.21
C GLY A 93 -2.78 4.84 -23.23
N LYS A 94 -2.96 4.60 -21.95
CA LYS A 94 -2.73 5.60 -20.90
C LYS A 94 -1.24 5.87 -20.71
N SER A 95 -0.90 7.11 -20.46
CA SER A 95 0.50 7.57 -20.34
C SER A 95 1.13 7.35 -18.98
N VAL A 96 0.34 6.87 -17.98
CA VAL A 96 0.76 6.72 -16.58
C VAL A 96 0.40 5.33 -16.08
N VAL A 97 1.23 4.76 -15.23
CA VAL A 97 0.99 3.51 -14.50
C VAL A 97 0.97 3.76 -12.99
N ASN A 98 0.15 2.99 -12.25
CA ASN A 98 0.23 2.83 -10.81
C ASN A 98 1.26 1.75 -10.53
N CYS A 99 2.23 2.01 -9.66
CA CYS A 99 3.31 1.05 -9.44
C CYS A 99 3.78 0.98 -7.98
N ALA A 100 4.26 -0.21 -7.60
CA ALA A 100 5.10 -0.42 -6.44
C ALA A 100 6.58 -0.28 -6.86
N VAL A 101 7.32 0.54 -6.14
CA VAL A 101 8.74 0.81 -6.40
C VAL A 101 9.58 0.32 -5.24
N VAL A 102 10.68 -0.35 -5.55
CA VAL A 102 11.68 -0.81 -4.59
C VAL A 102 12.92 0.08 -4.68
N LEU A 103 13.27 0.71 -3.55
CA LEU A 103 14.42 1.61 -3.45
C LEU A 103 15.43 1.06 -2.45
N ARG A 104 16.72 1.18 -2.75
CA ARG A 104 17.84 0.94 -1.82
C ARG A 104 19.10 1.66 -2.29
N GLY A 105 19.86 2.23 -1.35
CA GLY A 105 21.15 2.87 -1.65
C GLY A 105 21.08 3.96 -2.72
N GLY A 106 20.01 4.77 -2.70
CA GLY A 106 19.83 5.87 -3.64
C GLY A 106 19.34 5.47 -5.04
N ARG A 107 18.92 4.22 -5.22
CA ARG A 107 18.53 3.69 -6.55
C ARG A 107 17.17 3.00 -6.52
N ILE A 108 16.48 3.06 -7.66
CA ILE A 108 15.33 2.21 -7.95
C ILE A 108 15.87 0.85 -8.39
N LEU A 109 15.58 -0.21 -7.62
CA LEU A 109 16.01 -1.57 -7.91
C LEU A 109 14.98 -2.34 -8.73
N PHE A 110 13.69 -2.06 -8.51
CA PHE A 110 12.59 -2.77 -9.15
C PHE A 110 11.35 -1.91 -9.18
N THR A 111 10.52 -2.12 -10.22
CA THR A 111 9.21 -1.47 -10.35
C THR A 111 8.19 -2.52 -10.80
N GLN A 112 7.12 -2.69 -10.03
CA GLN A 112 5.99 -3.54 -10.36
C GLN A 112 4.78 -2.68 -10.70
N HIS A 113 4.23 -2.83 -11.89
CA HIS A 113 3.02 -2.11 -12.30
C HIS A 113 1.77 -2.87 -11.85
N LYS A 114 0.74 -2.15 -11.46
CA LYS A 114 -0.58 -2.69 -11.09
C LYS A 114 -1.24 -3.33 -12.31
N MET A 115 -1.78 -4.53 -12.12
CA MET A 115 -2.40 -5.29 -13.21
C MET A 115 -3.92 -5.13 -13.22
N LEU A 116 -4.57 -5.19 -12.08
CA LEU A 116 -6.01 -5.10 -11.96
C LEU A 116 -6.42 -3.69 -11.55
N LEU A 117 -7.12 -3.00 -12.44
CA LEU A 117 -7.56 -1.61 -12.25
C LEU A 117 -9.07 -1.60 -11.97
N PRO A 118 -9.50 -1.30 -10.73
CA PRO A 118 -10.92 -1.29 -10.38
C PRO A 118 -11.65 -0.10 -11.04
N THR A 119 -12.89 -0.36 -11.49
CA THR A 119 -13.79 0.62 -12.11
C THR A 119 -15.20 0.53 -11.54
N TYR A 120 -15.33 0.07 -10.32
CA TYR A 120 -16.60 -0.11 -9.60
C TYR A 120 -16.59 0.69 -8.30
N ASP A 121 -17.80 0.95 -7.76
CA ASP A 121 -18.03 1.71 -6.54
C ASP A 121 -17.34 3.09 -6.62
N VAL A 122 -16.38 3.37 -5.76
CA VAL A 122 -15.64 4.63 -5.68
C VAL A 122 -14.40 4.69 -6.59
N PHE A 123 -14.09 3.59 -7.26
CA PHE A 123 -12.88 3.44 -8.07
C PHE A 123 -13.11 3.78 -9.54
N ASP A 124 -12.16 4.46 -10.16
CA ASP A 124 -12.12 4.78 -11.60
C ASP A 124 -10.68 4.73 -12.14
N GLU A 125 -9.93 3.69 -11.74
CA GLU A 125 -8.49 3.64 -12.03
C GLU A 125 -8.18 3.42 -13.52
N ALA A 126 -8.96 2.60 -14.24
CA ALA A 126 -8.75 2.38 -15.67
C ALA A 126 -8.96 3.64 -16.53
N ARG A 127 -9.59 4.69 -15.97
CA ARG A 127 -9.67 6.00 -16.62
C ARG A 127 -8.30 6.66 -16.76
N TYR A 128 -7.41 6.45 -15.79
CA TYR A 128 -6.15 7.18 -15.67
C TYR A 128 -4.92 6.31 -15.93
N PHE A 129 -4.93 5.05 -15.53
CA PHE A 129 -3.76 4.18 -15.55
C PHE A 129 -3.80 3.15 -16.67
N LEU A 130 -2.62 2.75 -17.15
CA LEU A 130 -2.43 1.60 -18.01
C LEU A 130 -2.22 0.36 -17.13
N PRO A 131 -2.97 -0.74 -17.34
CA PRO A 131 -2.75 -1.98 -16.59
C PRO A 131 -1.46 -2.68 -17.02
N ALA A 132 -0.81 -3.39 -16.11
CA ALA A 132 0.32 -4.25 -16.41
C ALA A 132 -0.11 -5.49 -17.21
N GLU A 133 0.70 -5.88 -18.19
CA GLU A 133 0.54 -7.15 -18.90
C GLU A 133 1.25 -8.30 -18.18
N ARG A 134 2.28 -8.01 -17.36
CA ARG A 134 3.10 -8.99 -16.67
C ARG A 134 3.49 -8.48 -15.29
N GLN A 135 3.63 -9.42 -14.36
CA GLN A 135 4.23 -9.20 -13.05
C GLN A 135 5.35 -10.21 -12.82
N SER A 136 6.27 -9.89 -11.92
CA SER A 136 7.40 -10.77 -11.61
C SER A 136 7.73 -10.75 -10.12
N VAL A 137 8.31 -11.84 -9.65
CA VAL A 137 8.88 -11.95 -8.31
C VAL A 137 10.17 -11.15 -8.25
N VAL A 138 10.39 -10.43 -7.15
CA VAL A 138 11.63 -9.70 -6.86
C VAL A 138 12.35 -10.36 -5.68
N GLU A 139 13.68 -10.32 -5.68
CA GLU A 139 14.48 -10.78 -4.55
C GLU A 139 14.75 -9.59 -3.61
N LEU A 140 14.30 -9.70 -2.35
CA LEU A 140 14.53 -8.71 -1.30
C LEU A 140 15.04 -9.41 -0.05
N ALA A 141 16.13 -8.93 0.53
CA ALA A 141 16.77 -9.52 1.71
C ALA A 141 16.95 -11.06 1.61
N GLY A 142 17.32 -11.56 0.42
CA GLY A 142 17.51 -12.98 0.16
C GLY A 142 16.24 -13.81 0.02
N GLN A 143 15.05 -13.18 -0.01
CA GLN A 143 13.75 -13.85 -0.16
C GLN A 143 13.08 -13.48 -1.48
N ARG A 144 12.36 -14.43 -2.08
CA ARG A 144 11.56 -14.22 -3.30
C ARG A 144 10.21 -13.62 -2.93
N VAL A 145 10.03 -12.34 -3.21
CA VAL A 145 8.87 -11.56 -2.79
C VAL A 145 7.92 -11.33 -3.97
N ALA A 146 6.64 -11.65 -3.77
CA ALA A 146 5.54 -11.17 -4.61
C ALA A 146 5.14 -9.77 -4.13
N LEU A 147 5.20 -8.77 -5.01
CA LEU A 147 4.63 -7.45 -4.74
C LEU A 147 3.29 -7.32 -5.47
N THR A 148 2.21 -7.05 -4.73
CA THR A 148 0.89 -6.77 -5.29
C THR A 148 0.40 -5.40 -4.87
N ILE A 149 -0.45 -4.81 -5.69
CA ILE A 149 -1.00 -3.48 -5.45
C ILE A 149 -2.51 -3.60 -5.36
N CYS A 150 -3.02 -3.52 -4.12
CA CYS A 150 -4.44 -3.47 -3.78
C CYS A 150 -5.28 -4.52 -4.51
N GLU A 151 -6.01 -4.14 -5.57
CA GLU A 151 -6.91 -4.98 -6.36
C GLU A 151 -6.26 -6.25 -6.90
N ASP A 152 -4.93 -6.25 -7.14
CA ASP A 152 -4.19 -7.41 -7.62
C ASP A 152 -4.35 -8.64 -6.73
N ALA A 153 -4.62 -8.45 -5.43
CA ALA A 153 -4.80 -9.53 -4.47
C ALA A 153 -6.28 -9.90 -4.21
N TRP A 154 -7.23 -9.30 -4.93
CA TRP A 154 -8.66 -9.48 -4.68
C TRP A 154 -9.39 -10.40 -5.68
N ASN A 155 -8.69 -11.13 -6.52
CA ASN A 155 -9.31 -11.93 -7.60
C ASN A 155 -9.10 -13.45 -7.46
N ASP A 156 -8.92 -13.96 -6.22
CA ASP A 156 -8.76 -15.40 -5.99
C ASP A 156 -10.04 -16.16 -6.38
N LYS A 157 -9.86 -17.17 -7.26
CA LYS A 157 -10.97 -17.96 -7.81
C LYS A 157 -11.57 -18.97 -6.84
N GLN A 158 -10.93 -19.23 -5.71
CA GLN A 158 -11.45 -20.12 -4.67
C GLN A 158 -12.15 -19.35 -3.57
N PHE A 159 -11.80 -18.07 -3.38
CA PHE A 159 -12.44 -17.20 -2.41
C PHE A 159 -13.76 -16.61 -2.95
N TRP A 160 -13.74 -16.14 -4.21
CA TRP A 160 -14.90 -15.48 -4.81
C TRP A 160 -15.67 -16.44 -5.72
N GLU A 161 -16.99 -16.59 -5.53
CA GLU A 161 -17.88 -17.35 -6.44
C GLU A 161 -17.84 -16.79 -7.88
N ARG A 162 -17.77 -15.45 -7.99
CA ARG A 162 -17.65 -14.75 -9.27
C ARG A 162 -16.46 -13.77 -9.25
N ARG A 163 -15.49 -14.04 -10.12
CA ARG A 163 -14.35 -13.15 -10.31
C ARG A 163 -14.69 -11.97 -11.20
N LEU A 164 -14.09 -10.79 -10.89
CA LEU A 164 -14.20 -9.60 -11.73
C LEU A 164 -13.23 -9.61 -12.91
N TYR A 165 -12.09 -10.29 -12.76
CA TYR A 165 -11.02 -10.30 -13.76
C TYR A 165 -10.68 -11.72 -14.19
N ARG A 166 -10.12 -11.85 -15.42
CA ARG A 166 -9.69 -13.14 -15.98
C ARG A 166 -8.39 -13.65 -15.35
N ARG A 167 -7.48 -12.73 -14.99
CA ARG A 167 -6.17 -13.05 -14.44
C ARG A 167 -6.22 -13.03 -12.92
N ASP A 168 -5.33 -13.80 -12.30
CA ASP A 168 -5.09 -13.83 -10.86
C ASP A 168 -3.59 -13.57 -10.63
N PRO A 169 -3.22 -12.31 -10.35
CA PRO A 169 -1.81 -11.94 -10.18
C PRO A 169 -1.12 -12.69 -9.05
N VAL A 170 -1.84 -12.97 -7.95
CA VAL A 170 -1.27 -13.72 -6.83
C VAL A 170 -0.97 -15.16 -7.22
N GLU A 171 -1.88 -15.83 -7.96
CA GLU A 171 -1.64 -17.19 -8.49
C GLU A 171 -0.41 -17.22 -9.42
N GLU A 172 -0.27 -16.22 -10.30
CA GLU A 172 0.87 -16.12 -11.21
C GLU A 172 2.19 -15.92 -10.48
N LEU A 173 2.23 -15.03 -9.47
CA LEU A 173 3.42 -14.76 -8.66
C LEU A 173 3.79 -15.95 -7.75
N ALA A 174 2.80 -16.64 -7.19
CA ALA A 174 3.02 -17.86 -6.40
C ALA A 174 3.59 -18.98 -7.28
N ALA A 175 3.04 -19.18 -8.48
CA ALA A 175 3.56 -20.14 -9.47
C ALA A 175 4.98 -19.77 -9.93
N ALA A 176 5.33 -18.48 -9.97
CA ALA A 176 6.69 -18.01 -10.23
C ALA A 176 7.63 -18.23 -9.03
N GLY A 177 7.16 -18.83 -7.93
CA GLY A 177 7.96 -19.27 -6.80
C GLY A 177 8.17 -18.19 -5.72
N ALA A 178 7.25 -17.26 -5.57
CA ALA A 178 7.22 -16.34 -4.43
C ALA A 178 7.15 -17.10 -3.10
N LYS A 179 7.86 -16.59 -2.08
CA LYS A 179 7.93 -17.16 -0.73
C LYS A 179 7.28 -16.26 0.32
N ILE A 180 6.97 -15.06 -0.04
CA ILE A 180 6.24 -14.08 0.77
C ILE A 180 5.43 -13.19 -0.17
N LEU A 181 4.24 -12.78 0.27
CA LEU A 181 3.40 -11.79 -0.39
C LEU A 181 3.46 -10.48 0.38
N ILE A 182 3.86 -9.39 -0.27
CA ILE A 182 3.73 -8.03 0.24
C ILE A 182 2.69 -7.31 -0.62
N SER A 183 1.61 -6.84 -0.01
CA SER A 183 0.55 -6.09 -0.66
C SER A 183 0.52 -4.66 -0.14
N ILE A 184 0.71 -3.68 -1.03
CA ILE A 184 0.54 -2.28 -0.73
C ILE A 184 -0.86 -1.82 -1.18
N ASN A 185 -1.55 -1.06 -0.32
CA ASN A 185 -2.96 -0.82 -0.52
C ASN A 185 -3.36 0.63 -0.23
N ALA A 186 -4.38 1.11 -0.94
CA ALA A 186 -5.21 2.25 -0.61
C ALA A 186 -6.68 1.79 -0.63
N SER A 187 -7.00 0.86 0.25
CA SER A 187 -8.31 0.23 0.36
C SER A 187 -9.19 1.02 1.31
N PRO A 188 -10.27 1.69 0.84
CA PRO A 188 -11.12 2.52 1.67
C PRO A 188 -11.88 1.72 2.71
N TYR A 189 -12.19 2.40 3.81
CA TYR A 189 -13.05 1.86 4.85
C TYR A 189 -14.51 1.79 4.38
N HIS A 190 -15.14 0.69 4.65
CA HIS A 190 -16.58 0.56 4.81
C HIS A 190 -16.86 -0.50 5.89
N LYS A 191 -18.06 -0.51 6.42
CA LYS A 191 -18.46 -1.44 7.49
C LYS A 191 -18.24 -2.89 7.07
N GLY A 192 -17.56 -3.68 7.93
CA GLY A 192 -17.20 -5.09 7.67
C GLY A 192 -15.99 -5.31 6.77
N LYS A 193 -15.37 -4.24 6.24
CA LYS A 193 -14.23 -4.39 5.30
C LYS A 193 -12.95 -4.90 5.98
N ARG A 194 -12.75 -4.58 7.26
CA ARG A 194 -11.56 -5.01 8.01
C ARG A 194 -11.48 -6.54 8.10
N GLU A 195 -12.58 -7.17 8.49
CA GLU A 195 -12.72 -8.63 8.58
C GLU A 195 -12.56 -9.26 7.20
N LEU A 196 -13.27 -8.72 6.19
CA LEU A 196 -13.19 -9.21 4.82
C LEU A 196 -11.76 -9.19 4.27
N ARG A 197 -10.97 -8.13 4.55
CA ARG A 197 -9.55 -8.08 4.17
C ARG A 197 -8.77 -9.22 4.81
N ARG A 198 -8.93 -9.42 6.12
CA ARG A 198 -8.27 -10.51 6.84
C ARG A 198 -8.63 -11.88 6.26
N ASP A 199 -9.90 -12.10 5.94
CA ASP A 199 -10.36 -13.37 5.35
C ASP A 199 -9.76 -13.63 3.97
N VAL A 200 -9.74 -12.63 3.08
CA VAL A 200 -9.14 -12.73 1.73
C VAL A 200 -7.66 -13.09 1.83
N PHE A 201 -6.91 -12.36 2.64
CA PHE A 201 -5.47 -12.58 2.78
C PHE A 201 -5.14 -13.84 3.60
N ALA A 202 -6.00 -14.24 4.54
CA ALA A 202 -5.89 -15.52 5.25
C ALA A 202 -6.09 -16.70 4.30
N ALA A 203 -7.07 -16.62 3.40
CA ALA A 203 -7.27 -17.63 2.36
C ALA A 203 -6.04 -17.73 1.45
N THR A 204 -5.47 -16.59 1.06
CA THR A 204 -4.24 -16.52 0.25
C THR A 204 -3.04 -17.16 0.97
N ALA A 205 -2.80 -16.81 2.24
CA ALA A 205 -1.70 -17.35 3.03
C ALA A 205 -1.77 -18.89 3.12
N ARG A 206 -2.94 -19.43 3.47
CA ARG A 206 -3.16 -20.90 3.56
C ARG A 206 -3.02 -21.59 2.21
N LYS A 207 -3.59 -21.00 1.14
CA LYS A 207 -3.59 -21.60 -0.19
C LYS A 207 -2.19 -21.79 -0.75
N TYR A 208 -1.32 -20.80 -0.56
CA TYR A 208 0.04 -20.81 -1.11
C TYR A 208 1.12 -21.18 -0.09
N GLY A 209 0.76 -21.30 1.19
CA GLY A 209 1.70 -21.63 2.26
C GLY A 209 2.77 -20.57 2.44
N VAL A 210 2.42 -19.28 2.31
CA VAL A 210 3.36 -18.15 2.38
C VAL A 210 2.89 -17.09 3.37
N PRO A 211 3.81 -16.45 4.11
CA PRO A 211 3.48 -15.26 4.90
C PRO A 211 2.95 -14.13 4.02
N VAL A 212 2.05 -13.32 4.58
CA VAL A 212 1.45 -12.16 3.92
C VAL A 212 1.69 -10.90 4.75
N VAL A 213 2.15 -9.84 4.12
CA VAL A 213 2.26 -8.49 4.70
C VAL A 213 1.32 -7.57 3.93
N TYR A 214 0.31 -7.06 4.62
CA TYR A 214 -0.69 -6.13 4.09
C TYR A 214 -0.46 -4.75 4.69
N VAL A 215 -0.14 -3.75 3.85
CA VAL A 215 0.07 -2.37 4.29
C VAL A 215 -0.95 -1.47 3.60
N ASN A 216 -1.74 -0.76 4.40
CA ASN A 216 -2.82 0.10 3.92
C ASN A 216 -2.61 1.56 4.30
N GLN A 217 -3.11 2.46 3.47
CA GLN A 217 -3.18 3.89 3.77
C GLN A 217 -4.14 4.14 4.95
N VAL A 218 -3.89 5.21 5.70
CA VAL A 218 -4.80 5.74 6.72
C VAL A 218 -5.16 7.19 6.41
N GLY A 219 -6.29 7.66 6.93
CA GLY A 219 -6.72 9.06 6.85
C GLY A 219 -7.83 9.32 5.83
N GLY A 220 -8.28 10.58 5.75
CA GLY A 220 -9.31 11.05 4.83
C GLY A 220 -8.72 11.80 3.64
N ASN A 221 -9.15 11.44 2.42
CA ASN A 221 -8.85 12.17 1.20
C ASN A 221 -10.11 12.25 0.33
N ASP A 222 -10.53 13.46 -0.05
CA ASP A 222 -11.79 13.71 -0.75
C ASP A 222 -13.00 13.10 0.00
N GLN A 223 -13.73 12.22 -0.68
CA GLN A 223 -14.87 11.49 -0.11
C GLN A 223 -14.49 10.13 0.49
N LEU A 224 -13.22 9.77 0.50
CA LEU A 224 -12.75 8.48 0.98
C LEU A 224 -12.11 8.60 2.36
N VAL A 225 -12.36 7.61 3.20
CA VAL A 225 -11.68 7.42 4.46
C VAL A 225 -10.98 6.07 4.42
N PHE A 226 -9.72 6.05 4.85
CA PHE A 226 -8.91 4.86 4.94
C PHE A 226 -8.64 4.56 6.41
N ASP A 227 -8.94 3.35 6.81
CA ASP A 227 -8.80 2.90 8.19
C ASP A 227 -7.40 2.41 8.54
N GLY A 228 -6.50 2.28 7.57
CA GLY A 228 -5.22 1.63 7.81
C GLY A 228 -5.43 0.16 8.11
N SER A 229 -5.43 -0.22 9.40
CA SER A 229 -5.62 -1.61 9.84
C SER A 229 -4.65 -2.58 9.14
N SER A 230 -3.40 -2.15 8.94
CA SER A 230 -2.34 -2.96 8.33
C SER A 230 -2.02 -4.16 9.21
N PHE A 231 -1.65 -5.28 8.60
CA PHE A 231 -1.36 -6.51 9.33
C PHE A 231 -0.36 -7.41 8.61
N ALA A 232 0.16 -8.39 9.34
CA ALA A 232 0.90 -9.50 8.75
C ALA A 232 0.34 -10.84 9.25
N LEU A 233 0.36 -11.83 8.37
CA LEU A 233 -0.04 -13.20 8.63
C LEU A 233 1.12 -14.15 8.41
N ASP A 234 1.21 -15.21 9.22
CA ASP A 234 2.08 -16.35 8.90
C ASP A 234 1.47 -17.25 7.80
N ALA A 235 2.16 -18.27 7.40
CA ALA A 235 1.70 -19.24 6.38
C ALA A 235 0.45 -20.04 6.80
N ASP A 236 0.17 -20.13 8.11
CA ASP A 236 -1.04 -20.75 8.66
C ASP A 236 -2.19 -19.75 8.82
N ALA A 237 -1.97 -18.50 8.35
CA ALA A 237 -2.90 -17.37 8.45
C ALA A 237 -3.18 -16.90 9.89
N ARG A 238 -2.24 -17.09 10.81
CA ARG A 238 -2.30 -16.44 12.12
C ARG A 238 -1.81 -15.00 11.99
N VAL A 239 -2.49 -14.08 12.66
CA VAL A 239 -2.05 -12.67 12.73
C VAL A 239 -0.77 -12.61 13.58
N ILE A 240 0.33 -12.17 12.98
CA ILE A 240 1.63 -12.02 13.62
C ILE A 240 2.07 -10.56 13.79
N ALA A 241 1.39 -9.62 13.13
CA ALA A 241 1.50 -8.19 13.41
C ALA A 241 0.19 -7.49 13.06
N SER A 242 -0.15 -6.41 13.80
CA SER A 242 -1.33 -5.59 13.52
C SER A 242 -1.08 -4.14 13.92
N ALA A 243 -1.39 -3.21 13.01
CA ALA A 243 -1.40 -1.78 13.25
C ALA A 243 -2.77 -1.30 13.75
N ARG A 244 -2.79 -0.14 14.40
CA ARG A 244 -4.03 0.52 14.84
C ARG A 244 -4.90 0.92 13.66
N SER A 245 -6.20 0.94 13.89
CA SER A 245 -7.15 1.53 12.95
C SER A 245 -7.20 3.05 13.11
N PHE A 246 -7.41 3.78 12.00
CA PHE A 246 -7.61 5.23 11.92
C PHE A 246 -6.48 6.10 12.50
N ALA A 247 -5.29 5.55 12.63
CA ALA A 247 -4.10 6.26 13.11
C ALA A 247 -2.88 5.92 12.26
N GLU A 248 -1.96 6.88 12.14
CA GLU A 248 -0.61 6.56 11.63
C GLU A 248 0.07 5.59 12.59
N ASP A 249 0.77 4.59 12.03
CA ASP A 249 1.45 3.59 12.83
C ASP A 249 2.70 3.05 12.14
N LEU A 250 3.57 2.45 12.92
CA LEU A 250 4.75 1.74 12.44
C LEU A 250 4.90 0.47 13.27
N VAL A 251 4.58 -0.66 12.67
CA VAL A 251 4.66 -1.97 13.31
C VAL A 251 5.70 -2.84 12.64
N PHE A 252 6.37 -3.66 13.43
CA PHE A 252 7.43 -4.54 12.96
C PHE A 252 6.95 -5.99 12.97
N VAL A 253 7.42 -6.76 12.00
CA VAL A 253 7.21 -8.20 11.92
C VAL A 253 8.49 -8.89 11.46
N ASP A 254 8.81 -10.02 12.07
CA ASP A 254 9.81 -10.96 11.57
C ASP A 254 9.09 -12.17 10.99
N THR A 255 9.18 -12.30 9.67
CA THR A 255 8.48 -13.36 8.93
C THR A 255 9.11 -14.75 9.08
N GLU A 256 10.32 -14.84 9.61
CA GLU A 256 11.00 -16.12 9.88
C GLU A 256 10.62 -16.67 11.24
N THR A 257 10.58 -15.81 12.25
CA THR A 257 10.20 -16.21 13.61
C THR A 257 8.69 -16.21 13.85
N GLY A 258 7.93 -15.54 12.98
CA GLY A 258 6.48 -15.38 13.14
C GLY A 258 6.09 -14.46 14.29
N HIS A 259 6.99 -13.53 14.70
CA HIS A 259 6.74 -12.59 15.80
C HIS A 259 6.70 -11.16 15.27
N GLY A 260 5.79 -10.36 15.82
CA GLY A 260 5.66 -8.94 15.49
C GLY A 260 4.86 -8.16 16.52
N ASP A 261 4.72 -6.87 16.27
CA ASP A 261 3.95 -5.97 17.13
C ASP A 261 2.45 -6.20 16.91
N LEU A 262 1.72 -6.37 17.99
CA LEU A 262 0.26 -6.47 17.97
C LEU A 262 -0.30 -5.26 18.72
N HIS A 263 -0.67 -4.23 17.98
CA HIS A 263 -1.32 -3.05 18.54
C HIS A 263 -2.81 -3.29 18.73
N GLU A 264 -3.38 -2.70 19.77
CA GLU A 264 -4.81 -2.79 20.05
C GLU A 264 -5.62 -2.18 18.92
N ASP A 265 -6.67 -2.90 18.51
CA ASP A 265 -7.65 -2.45 17.52
C ASP A 265 -8.92 -1.95 18.23
N LEU A 266 -9.84 -1.40 17.45
CA LEU A 266 -11.12 -0.89 17.95
C LEU A 266 -11.99 -2.02 18.51
N ALA A 267 -12.78 -1.70 19.53
CA ALA A 267 -13.59 -2.66 20.25
C ALA A 267 -14.71 -3.26 19.37
N ASP A 268 -15.37 -2.42 18.56
CA ASP A 268 -16.49 -2.83 17.72
C ASP A 268 -16.68 -1.96 16.46
N GLU A 269 -17.64 -2.31 15.62
CA GLU A 269 -18.00 -1.59 14.40
C GLU A 269 -18.60 -0.20 14.65
N THR A 270 -19.23 0.04 15.80
CA THR A 270 -19.81 1.36 16.14
C THR A 270 -18.67 2.36 16.38
N GLU A 271 -17.66 1.94 17.13
CA GLU A 271 -16.46 2.72 17.35
C GLU A 271 -15.73 2.98 16.01
N ALA A 272 -15.63 1.97 15.14
CA ALA A 272 -15.03 2.13 13.82
C ALA A 272 -15.76 3.16 12.95
N VAL A 273 -17.08 3.17 12.95
CA VAL A 273 -17.87 4.18 12.23
C VAL A 273 -17.63 5.58 12.80
N TYR A 274 -17.58 5.71 14.12
CA TYR A 274 -17.28 6.99 14.79
C TYR A 274 -15.88 7.51 14.39
N GLU A 275 -14.86 6.66 14.48
CA GLU A 275 -13.49 7.02 14.11
C GLU A 275 -13.35 7.35 12.62
N ALA A 276 -14.11 6.68 11.74
CA ALA A 276 -14.16 7.01 10.32
C ALA A 276 -14.70 8.42 10.08
N LEU A 277 -15.81 8.79 10.73
CA LEU A 277 -16.40 10.13 10.63
C LEU A 277 -15.46 11.20 11.20
N ALA A 278 -14.86 10.94 12.37
CA ALA A 278 -13.93 11.84 13.02
C ALA A 278 -12.66 12.05 12.16
N THR A 279 -12.10 10.97 11.61
CA THR A 279 -10.91 11.00 10.75
C THR A 279 -11.19 11.75 9.45
N GLY A 280 -12.28 11.44 8.75
CA GLY A 280 -12.66 12.13 7.52
C GLY A 280 -12.84 13.62 7.71
N THR A 281 -13.56 14.02 8.77
CA THR A 281 -13.79 15.44 9.11
C THR A 281 -12.48 16.15 9.49
N ARG A 282 -11.70 15.56 10.37
CA ARG A 282 -10.41 16.11 10.83
C ARG A 282 -9.44 16.33 9.68
N ASP A 283 -9.30 15.33 8.82
CA ASP A 283 -8.34 15.37 7.73
C ASP A 283 -8.78 16.32 6.63
N TYR A 284 -10.07 16.40 6.33
CA TYR A 284 -10.61 17.42 5.42
C TYR A 284 -10.27 18.83 5.90
N ILE A 285 -10.53 19.13 7.17
CA ILE A 285 -10.22 20.44 7.76
C ILE A 285 -8.72 20.73 7.64
N ARG A 286 -7.86 19.80 8.06
CA ARG A 286 -6.41 19.99 8.12
C ARG A 286 -5.77 20.08 6.74
N LYS A 287 -6.07 19.14 5.86
CA LYS A 287 -5.48 19.04 4.51
C LYS A 287 -5.94 20.19 3.59
N CYS A 288 -7.14 20.73 3.80
CA CYS A 288 -7.61 21.92 3.10
C CYS A 288 -7.14 23.24 3.74
N GLY A 289 -6.41 23.20 4.86
CA GLY A 289 -5.86 24.40 5.52
C GLY A 289 -6.86 25.24 6.28
N PHE A 290 -8.05 24.71 6.58
CA PHE A 290 -9.06 25.45 7.35
C PHE A 290 -8.63 25.65 8.79
N GLN A 291 -8.79 26.89 9.29
CA GLN A 291 -8.45 27.29 10.66
C GLN A 291 -9.69 27.40 11.55
N ARG A 292 -10.87 27.47 10.95
CA ARG A 292 -12.16 27.62 11.65
C ARG A 292 -13.23 26.80 10.96
N VAL A 293 -14.13 26.24 11.74
CA VAL A 293 -15.31 25.51 11.29
C VAL A 293 -16.55 26.06 11.96
N LEU A 294 -17.70 25.97 11.29
CA LEU A 294 -19.00 26.25 11.87
C LEU A 294 -19.70 24.92 12.14
N ILE A 295 -20.34 24.80 13.29
CA ILE A 295 -21.14 23.64 13.71
C ILE A 295 -22.59 24.11 13.84
#